data_d870908df7ee2ef365f30044424b0836
#
_entry.id   d870908df7ee2ef365f30044424b0836
#
_cell.length_a   1.000
_cell.length_b   1.000
_cell.length_c   1.000
_cell.angle_alpha   90.00
_cell.angle_beta   90.00
_cell.angle_gamma   90.00
#
_symmetry.space_group_name_H-M   'P 1'
#
loop_
_entity.id
_entity.type
_entity.pdbx_description
1 polymer ?
#
loop_
_entity_poly.entity_id
_entity_poly.type
_entity_poly.pdbx_seq_one_letter_code
_entity_poly.pdbx_strand_id
1 'polypeptide(L)'
;IRPPKEGEKYFPLVKVSKINGLDPSLIRDRVPFDHLTPLFPDEKFKLCKGYDDNLSAPVVDLFAPIGKGQRALIVAQPKTGKTILMKDIANAIAANHPEVYMIMLLIDERPEEVTDMARSVNAEVIASTFDEPAERHVKIAGIVLEKAKRLVECGHDVVIFLDSITRLARAYNTVSPASGKVLSGGVDANALHKPKRFFGAARNIEGGGSLTIIATARLLSRIPISEPTRRGV
;
A
#
# COMPACT_ATOMS: atom_id res chain seq x y z
N ILE A 1 17.64 22.58 13.37
CA ILE A 1 18.47 21.73 14.25
C ILE A 1 19.70 22.53 14.61
N ARG A 2 20.17 22.53 15.85
CA ARG A 2 21.45 23.07 16.28
C ARG A 2 22.43 21.95 16.71
N PRO A 3 23.74 22.20 16.70
CA PRO A 3 24.71 21.26 17.28
C PRO A 3 24.40 21.00 18.76
N PRO A 4 24.65 19.78 19.26
CA PRO A 4 24.51 19.47 20.68
C PRO A 4 25.53 20.29 21.49
N LYS A 5 25.11 20.79 22.66
CA LYS A 5 26.02 21.40 23.64
C LYS A 5 26.70 20.30 24.45
N GLU A 6 27.73 20.69 25.20
CA GLU A 6 28.45 19.78 26.08
C GLU A 6 27.47 19.10 27.06
N GLY A 7 27.42 17.76 27.06
CA GLY A 7 26.45 16.97 27.82
C GLY A 7 25.14 16.58 27.12
N GLU A 8 24.83 17.10 25.95
CA GLU A 8 23.67 16.71 25.15
C GLU A 8 24.02 15.54 24.22
N LYS A 9 23.25 14.47 24.26
CA LYS A 9 23.47 13.24 23.46
C LYS A 9 22.96 13.35 22.02
N TYR A 10 22.02 14.25 21.76
CA TYR A 10 21.31 14.35 20.48
C TYR A 10 21.25 15.79 19.97
N PHE A 11 21.08 15.96 18.65
CA PHE A 11 20.83 17.25 18.02
C PHE A 11 19.44 17.76 18.35
N PRO A 12 19.29 18.84 19.13
CA PRO A 12 17.95 19.33 19.49
C PRO A 12 17.30 20.05 18.32
N LEU A 13 15.99 19.80 18.17
CA LEU A 13 15.14 20.49 17.19
C LEU A 13 14.85 21.91 17.71
N VAL A 14 15.27 22.95 16.99
CA VAL A 14 15.06 24.35 17.38
C VAL A 14 13.77 24.89 16.79
N LYS A 15 13.52 24.62 15.51
CA LYS A 15 12.36 25.13 14.77
C LYS A 15 11.98 24.16 13.67
N VAL A 16 10.68 23.95 13.49
CA VAL A 16 10.11 23.27 12.31
C VAL A 16 9.79 24.35 11.29
N SER A 17 10.36 24.26 10.11
CA SER A 17 10.11 25.21 9.02
C SER A 17 8.89 24.84 8.19
N LYS A 18 8.78 23.55 7.84
CA LYS A 18 7.63 23.01 7.07
C LYS A 18 7.30 21.60 7.54
N ILE A 19 6.04 21.22 7.43
CA ILE A 19 5.53 19.87 7.66
C ILE A 19 4.76 19.45 6.42
N ASN A 20 5.20 18.37 5.73
CA ASN A 20 4.60 17.91 4.48
C ASN A 20 4.45 19.02 3.42
N GLY A 21 5.43 19.91 3.33
CA GLY A 21 5.43 21.04 2.38
C GLY A 21 4.66 22.28 2.82
N LEU A 22 3.81 22.19 3.86
CA LEU A 22 2.98 23.26 4.39
C LEU A 22 3.60 23.98 5.60
N ASP A 23 3.14 25.19 5.87
CA ASP A 23 3.49 25.92 7.09
C ASP A 23 2.92 25.21 8.33
N PRO A 24 3.68 25.11 9.44
CA PRO A 24 3.21 24.47 10.67
C PRO A 24 1.91 25.07 11.24
N SER A 25 1.63 26.33 10.98
CA SER A 25 0.39 27.00 11.43
C SER A 25 -0.85 26.41 10.76
N LEU A 26 -0.77 26.10 9.45
CA LEU A 26 -1.86 25.52 8.68
C LEU A 26 -2.18 24.08 9.10
N ILE A 27 -1.16 23.35 9.58
CA ILE A 27 -1.32 21.95 9.98
C ILE A 27 -1.86 21.80 11.40
N ARG A 28 -1.71 22.85 12.22
CA ARG A 28 -2.13 22.87 13.62
C ARG A 28 -3.63 22.58 13.77
N ASP A 29 -4.44 23.15 12.88
CA ASP A 29 -5.91 23.10 12.94
C ASP A 29 -6.52 22.06 11.98
N ARG A 30 -5.68 21.15 11.42
CA ARG A 30 -6.15 20.09 10.51
C ARG A 30 -7.12 19.14 11.19
N VAL A 31 -8.12 18.69 10.46
CA VAL A 31 -9.03 17.63 10.89
C VAL A 31 -8.31 16.28 10.77
N PRO A 32 -8.32 15.44 11.82
CA PRO A 32 -7.74 14.09 11.76
C PRO A 32 -8.42 13.24 10.69
N PHE A 33 -7.65 12.38 10.02
CA PHE A 33 -8.09 11.53 8.90
C PHE A 33 -9.38 10.75 9.18
N ASP A 34 -9.55 10.24 10.39
CA ASP A 34 -10.71 9.43 10.77
C ASP A 34 -12.02 10.26 10.89
N HIS A 35 -11.92 11.59 10.96
CA HIS A 35 -13.06 12.52 11.03
C HIS A 35 -13.35 13.20 9.69
N LEU A 36 -12.54 12.96 8.66
CA LEU A 36 -12.77 13.51 7.33
C LEU A 36 -13.93 12.79 6.64
N THR A 37 -14.76 13.54 5.91
CA THR A 37 -15.92 13.01 5.19
C THR A 37 -15.48 12.18 3.98
N PRO A 38 -15.74 10.86 3.94
CA PRO A 38 -15.36 10.03 2.81
C PRO A 38 -16.35 10.21 1.65
N LEU A 39 -15.84 10.32 0.43
CA LEU A 39 -16.58 10.32 -0.81
C LEU A 39 -16.29 9.05 -1.62
N PHE A 40 -17.19 8.78 -2.57
CA PHE A 40 -16.91 7.75 -3.59
C PHE A 40 -15.83 8.27 -4.55
N PRO A 41 -14.98 7.38 -5.12
CA PRO A 41 -14.04 7.73 -6.16
C PRO A 41 -14.78 8.21 -7.41
N ASP A 42 -14.69 9.49 -7.72
CA ASP A 42 -15.31 10.16 -8.87
C ASP A 42 -14.29 10.55 -9.95
N GLU A 43 -13.03 10.70 -9.58
CA GLU A 43 -11.93 11.02 -10.47
C GLU A 43 -11.02 9.80 -10.68
N LYS A 44 -10.85 9.37 -11.94
CA LYS A 44 -9.96 8.26 -12.27
C LYS A 44 -8.54 8.72 -12.57
N PHE A 45 -7.56 7.90 -12.26
CA PHE A 45 -6.19 8.07 -12.75
C PHE A 45 -6.15 7.79 -14.25
N LYS A 46 -5.53 8.71 -15.01
CA LYS A 46 -5.20 8.48 -16.41
C LYS A 46 -3.94 7.60 -16.48
N LEU A 47 -4.07 6.39 -16.97
CA LEU A 47 -2.95 5.47 -17.13
C LEU A 47 -2.34 5.52 -18.52
N CYS A 48 -3.04 6.06 -19.51
CA CYS A 48 -2.61 6.14 -20.90
C CYS A 48 -2.25 7.56 -21.31
N LYS A 49 -1.12 7.71 -22.04
CA LYS A 49 -0.70 8.98 -22.66
C LYS A 49 -0.93 9.01 -24.17
N GLY A 50 -1.17 7.86 -24.81
CA GLY A 50 -1.31 7.73 -26.23
C GLY A 50 -0.80 6.41 -26.79
N TYR A 51 -0.33 6.42 -28.04
CA TYR A 51 -0.06 5.21 -28.83
C TYR A 51 1.17 4.39 -28.39
N ASP A 52 2.09 4.99 -27.63
CA ASP A 52 3.35 4.36 -27.18
C ASP A 52 3.27 3.74 -25.77
N ASP A 53 2.06 3.64 -25.22
CA ASP A 53 1.88 3.05 -23.88
C ASP A 53 2.08 1.53 -23.93
N ASN A 54 2.67 1.00 -22.86
CA ASN A 54 2.71 -0.45 -22.65
C ASN A 54 1.28 -1.01 -22.64
N LEU A 55 1.06 -2.15 -23.30
CA LEU A 55 -0.27 -2.77 -23.46
C LEU A 55 -1.01 -2.97 -22.12
N SER A 56 -0.29 -3.12 -21.02
CA SER A 56 -0.86 -3.32 -19.68
C SER A 56 -1.68 -2.12 -19.21
N ALA A 57 -1.20 -0.90 -19.40
CA ALA A 57 -1.86 0.33 -18.92
C ALA A 57 -3.20 0.58 -19.62
N PRO A 58 -3.32 0.52 -20.97
CA PRO A 58 -4.59 0.63 -21.66
C PRO A 58 -5.63 -0.43 -21.25
N VAL A 59 -5.19 -1.67 -21.05
CA VAL A 59 -6.10 -2.75 -20.64
C VAL A 59 -6.67 -2.46 -19.24
N VAL A 60 -5.84 -2.02 -18.30
CA VAL A 60 -6.31 -1.64 -16.95
C VAL A 60 -7.22 -0.42 -17.03
N ASP A 61 -6.84 0.61 -17.79
CA ASP A 61 -7.62 1.85 -17.89
C ASP A 61 -9.01 1.64 -18.50
N LEU A 62 -9.14 0.66 -19.41
CA LEU A 62 -10.40 0.32 -20.08
C LEU A 62 -11.29 -0.63 -19.26
N PHE A 63 -10.72 -1.70 -18.69
CA PHE A 63 -11.50 -2.78 -18.09
C PHE A 63 -11.59 -2.71 -16.56
N ALA A 64 -10.61 -2.07 -15.91
CA ALA A 64 -10.54 -1.95 -14.44
C ALA A 64 -10.00 -0.57 -14.03
N PRO A 65 -10.69 0.53 -14.38
CA PRO A 65 -10.21 1.87 -14.08
C PRO A 65 -10.00 2.07 -12.58
N ILE A 66 -8.91 2.75 -12.24
CA ILE A 66 -8.53 3.03 -10.85
C ILE A 66 -8.83 4.50 -10.56
N GLY A 67 -9.67 4.76 -9.56
CA GLY A 67 -10.03 6.10 -9.11
C GLY A 67 -9.22 6.55 -7.89
N LYS A 68 -9.16 7.86 -7.69
CA LYS A 68 -8.61 8.47 -6.46
C LYS A 68 -9.43 8.03 -5.26
N GLY A 69 -8.78 7.48 -4.23
CA GLY A 69 -9.48 6.93 -3.06
C GLY A 69 -9.97 5.49 -3.21
N GLN A 70 -9.73 4.85 -4.36
CA GLN A 70 -10.19 3.48 -4.62
C GLN A 70 -9.28 2.43 -3.98
N ARG A 71 -9.88 1.26 -3.72
CA ARG A 71 -9.19 0.01 -3.37
C ARG A 71 -9.10 -0.87 -4.60
N ALA A 72 -7.89 -1.21 -5.02
CA ALA A 72 -7.66 -2.13 -6.13
C ALA A 72 -6.87 -3.36 -5.68
N LEU A 73 -7.21 -4.52 -6.20
CA LEU A 73 -6.55 -5.78 -5.86
C LEU A 73 -6.14 -6.52 -7.13
N ILE A 74 -4.84 -6.74 -7.29
CA ILE A 74 -4.27 -7.55 -8.37
C ILE A 74 -4.14 -8.99 -7.86
N VAL A 75 -5.03 -9.85 -8.33
CA VAL A 75 -5.11 -11.25 -7.88
C VAL A 75 -4.65 -12.17 -8.99
N ALA A 76 -3.61 -12.94 -8.72
CA ALA A 76 -3.12 -13.93 -9.69
C ALA A 76 -2.22 -14.99 -9.02
N GLN A 77 -1.92 -16.05 -9.75
CA GLN A 77 -0.98 -17.10 -9.32
C GLN A 77 0.45 -16.55 -9.19
N PRO A 78 1.35 -17.22 -8.46
CA PRO A 78 2.77 -16.88 -8.45
C PRO A 78 3.38 -16.89 -9.85
N LYS A 79 4.34 -15.99 -10.11
CA LYS A 79 5.09 -15.89 -11.38
C LYS A 79 4.26 -15.53 -12.63
N THR A 80 3.12 -14.85 -12.46
CA THR A 80 2.25 -14.41 -13.57
C THR A 80 2.41 -12.94 -13.95
N GLY A 81 3.47 -12.27 -13.49
CA GLY A 81 3.75 -10.88 -13.87
C GLY A 81 3.07 -9.81 -13.01
N LYS A 82 2.51 -10.14 -11.81
CA LYS A 82 1.86 -9.15 -10.92
C LYS A 82 2.74 -7.94 -10.62
N THR A 83 4.00 -8.18 -10.29
CA THR A 83 4.97 -7.13 -9.96
C THR A 83 5.26 -6.24 -11.16
N ILE A 84 5.30 -6.82 -12.37
CA ILE A 84 5.48 -6.06 -13.62
C ILE A 84 4.26 -5.16 -13.85
N LEU A 85 3.05 -5.72 -13.78
CA LEU A 85 1.83 -4.93 -13.93
C LEU A 85 1.74 -3.80 -12.89
N MET A 86 2.15 -4.06 -11.66
CA MET A 86 2.17 -3.05 -10.60
C MET A 86 3.16 -1.92 -10.92
N LYS A 87 4.36 -2.24 -11.45
CA LYS A 87 5.35 -1.26 -11.93
C LYS A 87 4.80 -0.43 -13.09
N ASP A 88 4.14 -1.07 -14.06
CA ASP A 88 3.54 -0.40 -15.21
C ASP A 88 2.48 0.63 -14.76
N ILE A 89 1.59 0.24 -13.85
CA ILE A 89 0.58 1.12 -13.28
C ILE A 89 1.24 2.28 -12.49
N ALA A 90 2.25 1.99 -11.67
CA ALA A 90 2.94 3.01 -10.88
C ALA A 90 3.65 4.04 -11.77
N ASN A 91 4.35 3.57 -12.81
CA ASN A 91 5.04 4.44 -13.76
C ASN A 91 4.06 5.26 -14.61
N ALA A 92 2.91 4.68 -14.97
CA ALA A 92 1.85 5.40 -15.67
C ALA A 92 1.25 6.52 -14.80
N ILE A 93 1.01 6.26 -13.51
CA ILE A 93 0.55 7.29 -12.57
C ILE A 93 1.62 8.36 -12.39
N ALA A 94 2.90 8.00 -12.19
CA ALA A 94 4.00 8.95 -12.04
C ALA A 94 4.14 9.89 -13.23
N ALA A 95 3.91 9.35 -14.43
CA ALA A 95 4.05 10.10 -15.67
C ALA A 95 2.87 11.05 -15.94
N ASN A 96 1.64 10.65 -15.55
CA ASN A 96 0.42 11.40 -15.84
C ASN A 96 -0.05 12.27 -14.68
N HIS A 97 0.35 11.93 -13.46
CA HIS A 97 -0.05 12.59 -12.20
C HIS A 97 1.18 12.86 -11.32
N PRO A 98 2.06 13.80 -11.71
CA PRO A 98 3.28 14.13 -10.95
C PRO A 98 3.00 14.71 -9.57
N GLU A 99 1.76 15.19 -9.32
CA GLU A 99 1.30 15.71 -8.03
C GLU A 99 1.05 14.62 -7.00
N VAL A 100 0.87 13.37 -7.43
CA VAL A 100 0.52 12.25 -6.56
C VAL A 100 1.73 11.72 -5.81
N TYR A 101 1.60 11.58 -4.51
CA TYR A 101 2.62 10.96 -3.68
C TYR A 101 2.48 9.45 -3.68
N MET A 102 3.45 8.75 -4.24
CA MET A 102 3.41 7.29 -4.33
C MET A 102 4.36 6.62 -3.34
N ILE A 103 3.84 5.61 -2.65
CA ILE A 103 4.58 4.75 -1.74
C ILE A 103 4.49 3.30 -2.23
N MET A 104 5.63 2.68 -2.44
CA MET A 104 5.75 1.26 -2.74
C MET A 104 6.10 0.51 -1.45
N LEU A 105 5.16 -0.22 -0.87
CA LEU A 105 5.35 -1.01 0.35
C LEU A 105 5.55 -2.47 0.01
N LEU A 106 6.78 -2.96 0.23
CA LEU A 106 7.18 -4.34 -0.04
C LEU A 106 7.32 -5.10 1.28
N ILE A 107 6.53 -6.16 1.45
CA ILE A 107 6.50 -6.98 2.68
C ILE A 107 6.96 -8.39 2.38
N ASP A 108 7.97 -8.87 3.11
CA ASP A 108 8.53 -10.22 2.99
C ASP A 108 9.04 -10.48 1.56
N GLU A 109 9.63 -9.45 0.91
CA GLU A 109 10.25 -9.55 -0.41
C GLU A 109 11.76 -9.73 -0.30
N ARG A 110 12.40 -10.17 -1.39
CA ARG A 110 13.85 -10.35 -1.43
C ARG A 110 14.57 -9.02 -1.63
N PRO A 111 15.78 -8.83 -1.05
CA PRO A 111 16.55 -7.59 -1.23
C PRO A 111 16.78 -7.20 -2.68
N GLU A 112 16.97 -8.19 -3.58
CA GLU A 112 17.16 -7.96 -5.01
C GLU A 112 15.89 -7.37 -5.65
N GLU A 113 14.72 -7.88 -5.27
CA GLU A 113 13.42 -7.40 -5.76
C GLU A 113 13.14 -5.97 -5.26
N VAL A 114 13.56 -5.66 -4.03
CA VAL A 114 13.48 -4.30 -3.47
C VAL A 114 14.36 -3.34 -4.25
N THR A 115 15.60 -3.72 -4.54
CA THR A 115 16.56 -2.90 -5.30
C THR A 115 16.07 -2.66 -6.72
N ASP A 116 15.55 -3.70 -7.37
CA ASP A 116 14.99 -3.61 -8.72
C ASP A 116 13.75 -2.69 -8.75
N MET A 117 12.87 -2.79 -7.75
CA MET A 117 11.74 -1.90 -7.61
C MET A 117 12.17 -0.43 -7.44
N ALA A 118 13.12 -0.17 -6.55
CA ALA A 118 13.62 1.18 -6.28
C ALA A 118 14.26 1.84 -7.52
N ARG A 119 14.81 1.05 -8.44
CA ARG A 119 15.40 1.55 -9.69
C ARG A 119 14.38 1.71 -10.81
N SER A 120 13.28 0.94 -10.76
CA SER A 120 12.31 0.83 -11.85
C SER A 120 11.11 1.76 -11.70
N VAL A 121 10.84 2.29 -10.49
CA VAL A 121 9.63 3.04 -10.19
C VAL A 121 9.99 4.40 -9.57
N ASN A 122 9.33 5.46 -10.04
CA ASN A 122 9.45 6.79 -9.45
C ASN A 122 8.48 6.93 -8.26
N ALA A 123 8.79 6.24 -7.16
CA ALA A 123 8.02 6.25 -5.92
C ALA A 123 8.93 6.08 -4.71
N GLU A 124 8.46 6.45 -3.52
CA GLU A 124 9.15 6.11 -2.28
C GLU A 124 9.03 4.61 -2.01
N VAL A 125 10.14 3.89 -2.05
CA VAL A 125 10.16 2.44 -1.78
C VAL A 125 10.48 2.20 -0.31
N ILE A 126 9.55 1.57 0.40
CA ILE A 126 9.69 1.14 1.80
C ILE A 126 9.54 -0.38 1.83
N ALA A 127 10.54 -1.05 2.36
CA ALA A 127 10.56 -2.51 2.36
C ALA A 127 10.82 -3.08 3.75
N SER A 128 10.30 -4.27 3.96
CA SER A 128 10.69 -5.16 5.04
C SER A 128 10.95 -6.53 4.42
N THR A 129 12.22 -6.92 4.40
CA THR A 129 12.71 -8.11 3.69
C THR A 129 12.39 -9.41 4.42
N PHE A 130 12.50 -10.54 3.73
CA PHE A 130 12.06 -11.84 4.22
C PHE A 130 12.85 -12.35 5.46
N ASP A 131 14.03 -11.82 5.69
CA ASP A 131 14.90 -12.12 6.83
C ASP A 131 14.48 -11.39 8.12
N GLU A 132 13.56 -10.43 8.02
CA GLU A 132 13.08 -9.65 9.16
C GLU A 132 11.92 -10.36 9.90
N PRO A 133 11.78 -10.15 11.22
CA PRO A 133 10.69 -10.74 11.99
C PRO A 133 9.31 -10.15 11.63
N ALA A 134 8.26 -10.95 11.85
CA ALA A 134 6.88 -10.57 11.53
C ALA A 134 6.42 -9.26 12.21
N GLU A 135 6.89 -8.99 13.43
CA GLU A 135 6.60 -7.74 14.15
C GLU A 135 7.10 -6.51 13.37
N ARG A 136 8.23 -6.63 12.68
CA ARG A 136 8.79 -5.54 11.85
C ARG A 136 7.93 -5.28 10.63
N HIS A 137 7.46 -6.33 9.95
CA HIS A 137 6.52 -6.20 8.83
C HIS A 137 5.25 -5.43 9.24
N VAL A 138 4.67 -5.81 10.38
CA VAL A 138 3.49 -5.16 10.94
C VAL A 138 3.76 -3.70 11.32
N LYS A 139 4.90 -3.44 11.96
CA LYS A 139 5.30 -2.09 12.38
C LYS A 139 5.50 -1.16 11.19
N ILE A 140 6.21 -1.62 10.17
CA ILE A 140 6.47 -0.83 8.96
C ILE A 140 5.16 -0.52 8.23
N ALA A 141 4.28 -1.51 8.05
CA ALA A 141 2.98 -1.29 7.45
C ALA A 141 2.15 -0.25 8.22
N GLY A 142 2.17 -0.30 9.55
CA GLY A 142 1.53 0.71 10.39
C GLY A 142 2.09 2.12 10.20
N ILE A 143 3.42 2.26 10.16
CA ILE A 143 4.10 3.55 9.94
C ILE A 143 3.74 4.13 8.56
N VAL A 144 3.76 3.30 7.51
CA VAL A 144 3.41 3.72 6.14
C VAL A 144 1.97 4.21 6.08
N LEU A 145 1.03 3.49 6.69
CA LEU A 145 -0.36 3.90 6.71
C LEU A 145 -0.55 5.24 7.44
N GLU A 146 0.08 5.41 8.61
CA GLU A 146 0.00 6.66 9.36
C GLU A 146 0.67 7.83 8.59
N LYS A 147 1.80 7.59 7.94
CA LYS A 147 2.42 8.59 7.05
C LYS A 147 1.47 9.01 5.94
N ALA A 148 0.85 8.05 5.25
CA ALA A 148 -0.11 8.33 4.19
C ALA A 148 -1.31 9.14 4.69
N LYS A 149 -1.90 8.77 5.82
CA LYS A 149 -2.99 9.54 6.45
C LYS A 149 -2.59 10.98 6.73
N ARG A 150 -1.37 11.22 7.26
CA ARG A 150 -0.87 12.58 7.54
C ARG A 150 -0.68 13.41 6.27
N LEU A 151 -0.26 12.78 5.16
CA LEU A 151 -0.17 13.45 3.86
C LEU A 151 -1.55 13.84 3.32
N VAL A 152 -2.52 12.92 3.41
CA VAL A 152 -3.90 13.17 2.98
C VAL A 152 -4.56 14.28 3.79
N GLU A 153 -4.32 14.35 5.11
CA GLU A 153 -4.78 15.45 5.97
C GLU A 153 -4.22 16.82 5.55
N CYS A 154 -3.12 16.82 4.81
CA CYS A 154 -2.51 18.00 4.22
C CYS A 154 -2.99 18.28 2.78
N GLY A 155 -4.00 17.57 2.30
CA GLY A 155 -4.58 17.75 0.96
C GLY A 155 -3.84 17.03 -0.17
N HIS A 156 -2.91 16.11 0.13
CA HIS A 156 -2.20 15.36 -0.90
C HIS A 156 -2.97 14.12 -1.35
N ASP A 157 -2.88 13.84 -2.65
CA ASP A 157 -3.30 12.55 -3.20
C ASP A 157 -2.17 11.54 -2.99
N VAL A 158 -2.48 10.44 -2.31
CA VAL A 158 -1.50 9.41 -1.95
C VAL A 158 -1.93 8.07 -2.53
N VAL A 159 -0.98 7.38 -3.18
CA VAL A 159 -1.17 6.00 -3.65
C VAL A 159 -0.20 5.08 -2.94
N ILE A 160 -0.73 4.06 -2.27
CA ILE A 160 0.06 2.98 -1.68
C ILE A 160 -0.04 1.74 -2.57
N PHE A 161 1.09 1.29 -3.08
CA PHE A 161 1.23 -0.02 -3.70
C PHE A 161 1.73 -1.01 -2.65
N LEU A 162 1.00 -2.08 -2.41
CA LEU A 162 1.33 -3.10 -1.41
C LEU A 162 1.62 -4.46 -2.05
N ASP A 163 2.85 -4.87 -2.04
CA ASP A 163 3.25 -6.24 -2.43
C ASP A 163 3.78 -7.01 -1.21
N SER A 164 3.02 -7.89 -0.58
CA SER A 164 1.65 -8.27 -0.91
C SER A 164 0.77 -8.26 0.35
N ILE A 165 -0.54 -8.04 0.17
CA ILE A 165 -1.50 -8.12 1.28
C ILE A 165 -1.56 -9.52 1.90
N THR A 166 -1.31 -10.57 1.12
CA THR A 166 -1.27 -11.95 1.62
C THR A 166 -0.14 -12.16 2.63
N ARG A 167 1.05 -11.60 2.37
CA ARG A 167 2.21 -11.69 3.26
C ARG A 167 2.01 -10.83 4.50
N LEU A 168 1.43 -9.65 4.34
CA LEU A 168 1.07 -8.79 5.46
C LEU A 168 0.04 -9.47 6.38
N ALA A 169 -0.97 -10.13 5.83
CA ALA A 169 -1.95 -10.88 6.61
C ALA A 169 -1.32 -12.05 7.38
N ARG A 170 -0.34 -12.73 6.80
CA ARG A 170 0.44 -13.78 7.49
C ARG A 170 1.27 -13.21 8.64
N ALA A 171 1.93 -12.08 8.44
CA ALA A 171 2.67 -11.40 9.50
C ALA A 171 1.76 -11.02 10.68
N TYR A 172 0.59 -10.48 10.39
CA TYR A 172 -0.42 -10.22 11.43
C TYR A 172 -0.90 -11.50 12.13
N ASN A 173 -1.06 -12.60 11.41
CA ASN A 173 -1.45 -13.88 11.98
C ASN A 173 -0.40 -14.43 12.96
N THR A 174 0.88 -14.24 12.65
CA THR A 174 1.99 -14.64 13.54
C THR A 174 2.06 -13.78 14.80
N VAL A 175 1.80 -12.47 14.70
CA VAL A 175 1.93 -11.51 15.80
C VAL A 175 0.67 -11.44 16.68
N SER A 176 -0.50 -11.77 16.11
CA SER A 176 -1.77 -11.68 16.86
C SER A 176 -1.87 -12.79 17.92
N PRO A 177 -2.34 -12.46 19.13
CA PRO A 177 -2.63 -13.50 20.12
C PRO A 177 -3.71 -14.44 19.59
N ALA A 178 -3.53 -15.74 19.83
CA ALA A 178 -4.46 -16.77 19.39
C ALA A 178 -5.86 -16.56 20.00
N SER A 179 -6.88 -16.45 19.15
CA SER A 179 -8.29 -16.33 19.60
C SER A 179 -8.94 -17.68 19.91
N GLY A 180 -8.29 -18.78 19.55
CA GLY A 180 -8.86 -20.14 19.63
C GLY A 180 -9.83 -20.45 18.48
N LYS A 181 -10.14 -19.50 17.61
CA LYS A 181 -11.02 -19.69 16.43
C LYS A 181 -10.17 -19.58 15.16
N VAL A 182 -9.88 -20.72 14.56
CA VAL A 182 -9.09 -20.78 13.32
C VAL A 182 -10.05 -20.87 12.12
N LEU A 183 -9.87 -19.95 11.18
CA LEU A 183 -10.54 -19.95 9.88
C LEU A 183 -9.86 -20.92 8.91
N SER A 184 -10.50 -21.17 7.75
CA SER A 184 -9.89 -21.97 6.68
C SER A 184 -8.53 -21.41 6.28
N GLY A 185 -7.54 -22.29 6.10
CA GLY A 185 -6.16 -21.89 5.76
C GLY A 185 -5.27 -21.54 6.95
N GLY A 186 -5.64 -21.87 8.19
CA GLY A 186 -4.80 -21.67 9.38
C GLY A 186 -4.70 -20.23 9.87
N VAL A 187 -5.67 -19.38 9.51
CA VAL A 187 -5.67 -17.95 9.87
C VAL A 187 -6.57 -17.75 11.10
N ASP A 188 -6.04 -17.11 12.14
CA ASP A 188 -6.83 -16.73 13.32
C ASP A 188 -7.89 -15.68 12.94
N ALA A 189 -9.09 -15.81 13.50
CA ALA A 189 -10.21 -14.92 13.19
C ALA A 189 -9.90 -13.44 13.47
N ASN A 190 -9.11 -13.15 14.51
CA ASN A 190 -8.73 -11.79 14.88
C ASN A 190 -7.59 -11.22 14.02
N ALA A 191 -6.77 -12.07 13.40
CA ALA A 191 -5.61 -11.64 12.63
C ALA A 191 -5.97 -10.83 11.38
N LEU A 192 -7.16 -11.04 10.81
CA LEU A 192 -7.61 -10.36 9.60
C LEU A 192 -8.12 -8.93 9.83
N HIS A 193 -8.40 -8.52 11.07
CA HIS A 193 -8.94 -7.18 11.35
C HIS A 193 -7.99 -6.06 10.93
N LYS A 194 -6.72 -6.18 11.29
CA LYS A 194 -5.72 -5.14 10.98
C LYS A 194 -5.42 -5.02 9.49
N PRO A 195 -5.18 -6.11 8.72
CA PRO A 195 -5.06 -6.04 7.26
C PRO A 195 -6.30 -5.46 6.57
N LYS A 196 -7.51 -5.82 7.05
CA LYS A 196 -8.76 -5.24 6.53
C LYS A 196 -8.84 -3.74 6.80
N ARG A 197 -8.45 -3.28 7.99
CA ARG A 197 -8.40 -1.85 8.33
C ARG A 197 -7.36 -1.11 7.49
N PHE A 198 -6.20 -1.72 7.24
CA PHE A 198 -5.19 -1.15 6.35
C PHE A 198 -5.79 -0.92 4.95
N PHE A 199 -6.31 -1.98 4.32
CA PHE A 199 -6.89 -1.90 2.98
C PHE A 199 -8.17 -1.05 2.94
N GLY A 200 -8.94 -1.06 4.02
CA GLY A 200 -10.17 -0.28 4.19
C GLY A 200 -9.94 1.21 4.45
N ALA A 201 -8.70 1.64 4.69
CA ALA A 201 -8.37 3.05 4.90
C ALA A 201 -8.44 3.86 3.60
N ALA A 202 -8.38 3.21 2.43
CA ALA A 202 -8.51 3.89 1.15
C ALA A 202 -9.86 4.60 1.02
N ARG A 203 -9.82 5.91 0.75
CA ARG A 203 -10.98 6.77 0.57
C ARG A 203 -10.63 8.05 -0.18
N ASN A 204 -11.60 8.60 -0.90
CA ASN A 204 -11.57 9.97 -1.38
C ASN A 204 -12.16 10.89 -0.31
N ILE A 205 -11.70 12.12 -0.18
CA ILE A 205 -12.08 13.02 0.92
C ILE A 205 -12.63 14.31 0.37
N GLU A 206 -13.76 14.75 0.92
CA GLU A 206 -14.39 16.01 0.56
C GLU A 206 -13.48 17.20 0.87
N GLY A 207 -13.18 18.01 -0.15
CA GLY A 207 -12.33 19.20 0.00
C GLY A 207 -10.88 18.94 0.40
N GLY A 208 -10.42 17.68 0.33
CA GLY A 208 -9.09 17.25 0.73
C GLY A 208 -8.39 16.35 -0.29
N GLY A 209 -7.34 15.67 0.14
CA GLY A 209 -6.64 14.68 -0.67
C GLY A 209 -7.36 13.33 -0.74
N SER A 210 -6.71 12.36 -1.36
CA SER A 210 -7.22 10.99 -1.46
C SER A 210 -6.18 9.96 -1.01
N LEU A 211 -6.64 8.83 -0.49
CA LEU A 211 -5.82 7.66 -0.22
C LEU A 211 -6.27 6.49 -1.09
N THR A 212 -5.46 6.13 -2.06
CA THR A 212 -5.69 4.98 -2.93
C THR A 212 -4.78 3.84 -2.51
N ILE A 213 -5.28 2.61 -2.47
CA ILE A 213 -4.47 1.43 -2.12
C ILE A 213 -4.61 0.38 -3.21
N ILE A 214 -3.49 0.04 -3.84
CA ILE A 214 -3.38 -0.99 -4.86
C ILE A 214 -2.54 -2.13 -4.27
N ALA A 215 -3.17 -3.28 -4.02
CA ALA A 215 -2.49 -4.40 -3.39
C ALA A 215 -2.38 -5.60 -4.33
N THR A 216 -1.33 -6.39 -4.16
CA THR A 216 -1.24 -7.71 -4.81
C THR A 216 -1.69 -8.79 -3.83
N ALA A 217 -2.37 -9.81 -4.35
CA ALA A 217 -2.70 -11.00 -3.61
C ALA A 217 -2.28 -12.27 -4.36
N ARG A 218 -1.91 -13.30 -3.60
CA ARG A 218 -1.61 -14.62 -4.18
C ARG A 218 -2.81 -15.51 -4.03
N LEU A 219 -3.29 -16.07 -5.14
CA LEU A 219 -4.21 -17.20 -5.10
C LEU A 219 -3.46 -18.44 -4.63
N LEU A 220 -3.82 -18.95 -3.47
CA LEU A 220 -3.35 -20.21 -2.93
C LEU A 220 -4.34 -21.35 -3.27
N SER A 221 -4.94 -21.35 -4.44
CA SER A 221 -5.78 -22.48 -4.83
C SER A 221 -4.92 -23.68 -5.25
N ARG A 222 -4.58 -24.52 -4.29
CA ARG A 222 -4.56 -25.93 -4.52
C ARG A 222 -5.94 -26.45 -4.08
N ILE A 223 -6.94 -26.25 -4.90
CA ILE A 223 -8.07 -27.19 -4.91
C ILE A 223 -7.55 -28.33 -5.78
N PRO A 224 -7.23 -29.50 -5.22
CA PRO A 224 -7.16 -30.69 -6.04
C PRO A 224 -8.57 -30.84 -6.57
N ILE A 225 -8.78 -30.65 -7.87
CA ILE A 225 -9.95 -31.18 -8.55
C ILE A 225 -9.75 -32.68 -8.43
N SER A 226 -10.39 -33.27 -7.40
CA SER A 226 -10.52 -34.70 -7.34
C SER A 226 -11.29 -35.08 -8.58
N GLU A 227 -10.63 -35.73 -9.52
CA GLU A 227 -11.30 -36.40 -10.63
C GLU A 227 -12.41 -37.26 -10.04
N PRO A 228 -13.64 -37.22 -10.60
CA PRO A 228 -14.69 -38.07 -10.12
C PRO A 228 -14.23 -39.50 -10.31
N THR A 229 -14.03 -40.19 -9.18
CA THR A 229 -13.72 -41.62 -9.18
C THR A 229 -14.80 -42.32 -9.97
N ARG A 230 -14.52 -42.76 -11.20
CA ARG A 230 -15.40 -43.69 -11.93
C ARG A 230 -15.55 -44.91 -11.06
N ARG A 231 -16.66 -45.05 -10.40
CA ARG A 231 -17.10 -46.31 -9.84
C ARG A 231 -17.38 -47.22 -11.04
N GLY A 232 -16.46 -48.15 -11.29
CA GLY A 232 -16.72 -49.24 -12.19
C GLY A 232 -17.86 -50.06 -11.65
N VAL A 233 -18.80 -50.36 -12.52
CA VAL A 233 -19.83 -51.40 -12.39
C VAL A 233 -19.20 -52.74 -12.75
#